data_f71512060c20d41af28ce1b190e5be50
#
_entry.id   f71512060c20d41af28ce1b190e5be50
#
_cell.length_a   1.000
_cell.length_b   1.000
_cell.length_c   1.000
_cell.angle_alpha   90.00
_cell.angle_beta   90.00
_cell.angle_gamma   90.00
#
_symmetry.space_group_name_H-M   'P 1'
#
loop_
_entity.id
_entity.type
_entity.pdbx_description
1 polymer ?
#
loop_
_entity_poly.entity_id
_entity_poly.type
_entity_poly.pdbx_seq_one_letter_code
_entity_poly.pdbx_strand_id
1 'polypeptide(L)'
;MTDVKKTVMPAYVVDKAEGASRLADLQKNLRAEREEAALKALPTPCYVVDEAKLLNNLRLLQHVQRESGAHILLAQKCFSMFRLYPLMGEYLAGTTASGIYEARLGHEEMHQQHQFRQWPQRRETK
;
A
#
# COMPACT_ATOMS: atom_id res chain seq x y z
N MET A 1 5.64 -30.32 7.55
CA MET A 1 5.76 -30.21 6.07
C MET A 1 4.47 -30.74 5.48
N THR A 2 3.54 -29.86 5.23
CA THR A 2 2.22 -30.20 4.70
C THR A 2 2.26 -30.12 3.18
N ASP A 3 2.03 -31.27 2.59
CA ASP A 3 2.02 -31.54 1.15
C ASP A 3 0.96 -30.64 0.45
N VAL A 4 1.42 -29.70 -0.36
CA VAL A 4 0.53 -28.89 -1.21
C VAL A 4 0.10 -29.80 -2.36
N LYS A 5 -1.08 -30.42 -2.23
CA LYS A 5 -1.70 -31.15 -3.33
C LYS A 5 -1.79 -30.23 -4.54
N LYS A 6 -0.99 -30.53 -5.56
CA LYS A 6 -1.13 -29.96 -6.89
C LYS A 6 -2.53 -30.30 -7.40
N THR A 7 -3.43 -29.33 -7.42
CA THR A 7 -4.70 -29.45 -8.11
C THR A 7 -4.41 -29.48 -9.60
N VAL A 8 -4.48 -30.67 -10.19
CA VAL A 8 -4.35 -30.84 -11.65
C VAL A 8 -5.61 -30.28 -12.27
N MET A 9 -5.49 -29.21 -13.02
CA MET A 9 -6.60 -28.65 -13.80
C MET A 9 -7.00 -29.62 -14.93
N PRO A 10 -8.28 -29.84 -15.18
CA PRO A 10 -8.72 -30.60 -16.34
C PRO A 10 -8.34 -29.90 -17.64
N ALA A 11 -7.70 -30.65 -18.52
CA ALA A 11 -6.98 -30.13 -19.68
C ALA A 11 -7.85 -30.03 -20.93
N TYR A 12 -9.01 -29.37 -20.90
CA TYR A 12 -9.67 -29.00 -22.15
C TYR A 12 -10.31 -27.63 -22.06
N VAL A 13 -9.91 -26.76 -22.94
CA VAL A 13 -10.49 -25.44 -23.17
C VAL A 13 -11.19 -25.51 -24.53
N VAL A 14 -12.51 -25.38 -24.54
CA VAL A 14 -13.32 -25.49 -25.78
C VAL A 14 -13.22 -24.20 -26.60
N ASP A 15 -12.99 -23.06 -25.93
CA ASP A 15 -12.73 -21.76 -26.55
C ASP A 15 -11.66 -21.01 -25.76
N LYS A 16 -10.71 -20.34 -26.47
CA LYS A 16 -9.65 -19.56 -25.85
C LYS A 16 -10.19 -18.40 -25.00
N ALA A 17 -11.22 -17.72 -25.46
CA ALA A 17 -11.81 -16.60 -24.75
C ALA A 17 -12.56 -17.06 -23.49
N GLU A 18 -13.33 -18.14 -23.59
CA GLU A 18 -14.04 -18.75 -22.45
C GLU A 18 -13.07 -19.34 -21.44
N GLY A 19 -11.99 -19.99 -21.91
CA GLY A 19 -10.95 -20.52 -21.03
C GLY A 19 -10.19 -19.44 -20.28
N ALA A 20 -9.89 -18.31 -20.93
CA ALA A 20 -9.24 -17.17 -20.29
C ALA A 20 -10.15 -16.53 -19.22
N SER A 21 -11.46 -16.40 -19.49
CA SER A 21 -12.43 -15.89 -18.53
C SER A 21 -12.55 -16.80 -17.31
N ARG A 22 -12.70 -18.11 -17.53
CA ARG A 22 -12.75 -19.10 -16.43
C ARG A 22 -11.48 -19.12 -15.58
N LEU A 23 -10.32 -18.98 -16.22
CA LEU A 23 -9.05 -18.92 -15.49
C LEU A 23 -8.98 -17.67 -14.62
N ALA A 24 -9.41 -16.51 -15.13
CA ALA A 24 -9.46 -15.28 -14.37
C ALA A 24 -10.40 -15.37 -13.17
N ASP A 25 -11.58 -15.95 -13.34
CA ASP A 25 -12.54 -16.17 -12.26
C ASP A 25 -12.01 -17.14 -11.20
N LEU A 26 -11.37 -18.24 -11.61
CA LEU A 26 -10.71 -19.16 -10.69
C LEU A 26 -9.58 -18.50 -9.91
N GLN A 27 -8.75 -17.68 -10.56
CA GLN A 27 -7.68 -16.95 -9.90
C GLN A 27 -8.23 -15.95 -8.88
N LYS A 28 -9.31 -15.25 -9.23
CA LYS A 28 -10.00 -14.31 -8.33
C LYS A 28 -10.56 -15.01 -7.10
N ASN A 29 -11.23 -16.15 -7.29
CA ASN A 29 -11.81 -16.92 -6.19
C ASN A 29 -10.74 -17.51 -5.27
N LEU A 30 -9.69 -18.11 -5.83
CA LEU A 30 -8.55 -18.62 -5.05
C LEU A 30 -7.83 -17.52 -4.26
N ARG A 31 -7.75 -16.32 -4.83
CA ARG A 31 -7.18 -15.17 -4.13
C ARG A 31 -8.08 -14.75 -2.95
N ALA A 32 -9.40 -14.66 -3.16
CA ALA A 32 -10.35 -14.31 -2.10
C ALA A 32 -10.33 -15.33 -0.96
N GLU A 33 -10.30 -16.63 -1.26
CA GLU A 33 -10.20 -17.69 -0.25
C GLU A 33 -8.90 -17.59 0.57
N ARG A 34 -7.76 -17.29 -0.08
CA ARG A 34 -6.48 -17.10 0.60
C ARG A 34 -6.48 -15.86 1.49
N GLU A 35 -7.04 -14.75 1.02
CA GLU A 35 -7.18 -13.52 1.79
C GLU A 35 -8.06 -13.76 3.03
N GLU A 36 -9.18 -14.45 2.88
CA GLU A 36 -10.07 -14.79 4.00
C GLU A 36 -9.41 -15.72 5.02
N ALA A 37 -8.73 -16.77 4.56
CA ALA A 37 -8.00 -17.67 5.43
C ALA A 37 -6.87 -16.96 6.19
N ALA A 38 -6.13 -16.07 5.52
CA ALA A 38 -5.10 -15.26 6.15
C ALA A 38 -5.67 -14.32 7.22
N LEU A 39 -6.79 -13.66 6.95
CA LEU A 39 -7.46 -12.78 7.92
C LEU A 39 -7.96 -13.55 9.15
N LYS A 40 -8.53 -14.74 8.96
CA LYS A 40 -8.99 -15.61 10.08
C LYS A 40 -7.87 -16.12 10.97
N ALA A 41 -6.62 -16.19 10.46
CA ALA A 41 -5.46 -16.63 11.22
C ALA A 41 -4.81 -15.51 12.05
N LEU A 42 -5.23 -14.25 11.88
CA LEU A 42 -4.64 -13.13 12.59
C LEU A 42 -5.17 -13.02 14.03
N PRO A 43 -4.30 -12.68 14.99
CA PRO A 43 -4.75 -12.37 16.35
C PRO A 43 -5.58 -11.08 16.35
N THR A 44 -6.68 -11.09 17.08
CA THR A 44 -7.56 -9.92 17.21
C THR A 44 -7.51 -9.36 18.65
N PRO A 45 -7.61 -8.03 18.84
CA PRO A 45 -7.78 -7.00 17.81
C PRO A 45 -6.46 -6.64 17.10
N CYS A 46 -6.50 -6.39 15.78
CA CYS A 46 -5.34 -5.92 15.02
C CYS A 46 -5.75 -5.02 13.85
N TYR A 47 -4.82 -4.16 13.40
CA TYR A 47 -4.96 -3.43 12.14
C TYR A 47 -4.30 -4.25 11.02
N VAL A 48 -4.97 -4.31 9.87
CA VAL A 48 -4.48 -5.03 8.70
C VAL A 48 -4.38 -4.07 7.53
N VAL A 49 -3.25 -4.09 6.84
CA VAL A 49 -3.06 -3.36 5.58
C VAL A 49 -2.84 -4.35 4.45
N ASP A 50 -3.65 -4.25 3.41
CA ASP A 50 -3.45 -4.95 2.15
C ASP A 50 -2.41 -4.17 1.32
N GLU A 51 -1.20 -4.70 1.26
CA GLU A 51 -0.08 -4.04 0.56
C GLU A 51 -0.34 -3.90 -0.94
N ALA A 52 -1.03 -4.86 -1.57
CA ALA A 52 -1.34 -4.78 -3.00
C ALA A 52 -2.32 -3.64 -3.30
N LYS A 53 -3.32 -3.44 -2.46
CA LYS A 53 -4.25 -2.30 -2.55
C LYS A 53 -3.54 -0.98 -2.27
N LEU A 54 -2.68 -0.95 -1.26
CA LEU A 54 -1.86 0.22 -0.95
C LEU A 54 -0.98 0.60 -2.16
N LEU A 55 -0.29 -0.36 -2.76
CA LEU A 55 0.53 -0.13 -3.97
C LEU A 55 -0.28 0.45 -5.13
N ASN A 56 -1.47 -0.06 -5.37
CA ASN A 56 -2.34 0.47 -6.42
C ASN A 56 -2.71 1.94 -6.16
N ASN A 57 -3.03 2.27 -4.91
CA ASN A 57 -3.32 3.65 -4.51
C ASN A 57 -2.07 4.54 -4.65
N LEU A 58 -0.90 4.07 -4.23
CA LEU A 58 0.36 4.81 -4.35
C LEU A 58 0.73 5.10 -5.81
N ARG A 59 0.54 4.14 -6.71
CA ARG A 59 0.75 4.33 -8.15
C ARG A 59 -0.18 5.40 -8.73
N LEU A 60 -1.45 5.41 -8.31
CA LEU A 60 -2.40 6.44 -8.70
C LEU A 60 -1.95 7.82 -8.21
N LEU A 61 -1.56 7.93 -6.94
CA LEU A 61 -1.06 9.19 -6.38
C LEU A 61 0.22 9.67 -7.08
N GLN A 62 1.13 8.75 -7.40
CA GLN A 62 2.34 9.07 -8.17
C GLN A 62 2.00 9.58 -9.58
N HIS A 63 1.00 8.97 -10.25
CA HIS A 63 0.51 9.45 -11.53
C HIS A 63 -0.03 10.88 -11.42
N VAL A 64 -0.86 11.16 -10.42
CA VAL A 64 -1.37 12.52 -10.16
C VAL A 64 -0.24 13.52 -9.96
N GLN A 65 0.81 13.16 -9.18
CA GLN A 65 1.98 14.03 -9.00
C GLN A 65 2.68 14.35 -10.34
N ARG A 66 2.84 13.33 -11.18
CA ARG A 66 3.50 13.51 -12.49
C ARG A 66 2.71 14.41 -13.43
N GLU A 67 1.40 14.20 -13.50
CA GLU A 67 0.53 14.96 -14.41
C GLU A 67 0.29 16.40 -13.94
N SER A 68 0.20 16.63 -12.64
CA SER A 68 -0.12 17.95 -12.08
C SER A 68 1.12 18.77 -11.69
N GLY A 69 2.29 18.15 -11.56
CA GLY A 69 3.47 18.76 -10.95
C GLY A 69 3.35 19.03 -9.45
N ALA A 70 2.28 18.56 -8.80
CA ALA A 70 2.08 18.70 -7.36
C ALA A 70 2.92 17.68 -6.58
N HIS A 71 3.24 18.00 -5.33
CA HIS A 71 3.89 17.08 -4.40
C HIS A 71 2.87 16.58 -3.38
N ILE A 72 2.65 15.27 -3.33
CA ILE A 72 1.75 14.64 -2.37
C ILE A 72 2.58 14.16 -1.18
N LEU A 73 2.21 14.61 0.01
CA LEU A 73 2.86 14.27 1.27
C LEU A 73 1.95 13.40 2.14
N LEU A 74 2.52 12.42 2.81
CA LEU A 74 1.82 11.60 3.79
C LEU A 74 1.55 12.41 5.06
N ALA A 75 0.28 12.56 5.43
CA ALA A 75 -0.09 13.10 6.73
C ALA A 75 -0.03 11.99 7.79
N GLN A 76 1.00 11.98 8.61
CA GLN A 76 1.27 10.90 9.56
C GLN A 76 0.15 10.72 10.59
N LYS A 77 -0.54 11.78 10.99
CA LYS A 77 -1.72 11.69 11.88
C LYS A 77 -2.88 10.86 11.29
N CYS A 78 -2.92 10.68 9.97
CA CYS A 78 -3.93 9.87 9.30
C CYS A 78 -3.47 8.42 9.10
N PHE A 79 -2.16 8.22 8.98
CA PHE A 79 -1.57 6.90 8.75
C PHE A 79 -0.17 6.84 9.34
N SER A 80 -0.01 6.12 10.46
CA SER A 80 1.24 6.02 11.21
C SER A 80 1.83 4.60 11.22
N MET A 81 1.45 3.75 10.29
CA MET A 81 2.04 2.41 10.16
C MET A 81 3.43 2.53 9.51
N PHE A 82 4.42 2.95 10.30
CA PHE A 82 5.75 3.34 9.87
C PHE A 82 6.53 2.23 9.13
N ARG A 83 6.22 0.96 9.37
CA ARG A 83 6.83 -0.15 8.61
C ARG A 83 6.58 -0.09 7.10
N LEU A 84 5.55 0.65 6.67
CA LEU A 84 5.22 0.86 5.27
C LEU A 84 5.80 2.17 4.70
N TYR A 85 6.43 2.99 5.54
CA TYR A 85 7.00 4.27 5.10
C TYR A 85 8.09 4.13 4.05
N PRO A 86 9.02 3.15 4.11
CA PRO A 86 9.98 2.95 3.04
C PRO A 86 9.31 2.71 1.68
N LEU A 87 8.28 1.85 1.65
CA LEU A 87 7.49 1.60 0.44
C LEU A 87 6.76 2.86 -0.04
N MET A 88 6.11 3.57 0.87
CA MET A 88 5.37 4.79 0.53
C MET A 88 6.29 5.90 0.02
N GLY A 89 7.50 5.97 0.55
CA GLY A 89 8.52 6.91 0.13
C GLY A 89 9.00 6.76 -1.32
N GLU A 90 8.84 5.59 -1.92
CA GLU A 90 9.13 5.38 -3.34
C GLU A 90 8.13 6.09 -4.28
N TYR A 91 6.94 6.41 -3.76
CA TYR A 91 5.82 6.95 -4.53
C TYR A 91 5.42 8.37 -4.15
N LEU A 92 5.53 8.72 -2.88
CA LEU A 92 5.13 10.02 -2.34
C LEU A 92 6.34 10.95 -2.20
N ALA A 93 6.09 12.24 -2.17
CA ALA A 93 7.14 13.25 -2.07
C ALA A 93 7.67 13.45 -0.64
N GLY A 94 7.15 12.72 0.34
CA GLY A 94 7.58 12.79 1.73
C GLY A 94 6.44 12.74 2.73
N THR A 95 6.69 13.25 3.94
CA THR A 95 5.72 13.32 5.04
C THR A 95 5.43 14.75 5.47
N THR A 96 4.26 14.97 6.10
CA THR A 96 3.98 16.17 6.88
C THR A 96 4.03 15.83 8.37
N ALA A 97 4.48 16.76 9.20
CA ALA A 97 4.55 16.59 10.64
C ALA A 97 3.82 17.72 11.36
N SER A 98 3.00 17.38 12.35
CA SER A 98 2.33 18.32 13.25
C SER A 98 3.18 18.65 14.47
N GLY A 99 4.22 17.87 14.73
CA GLY A 99 5.14 18.06 15.85
C GLY A 99 6.48 17.37 15.64
N ILE A 100 7.41 17.59 16.57
CA ILE A 100 8.79 17.10 16.46
C ILE A 100 8.90 15.58 16.40
N TYR A 101 8.02 14.86 17.09
CA TYR A 101 8.03 13.40 17.10
C TYR A 101 7.59 12.81 15.75
N GLU A 102 6.57 13.40 15.12
CA GLU A 102 6.18 13.02 13.76
C GLU A 102 7.28 13.37 12.75
N ALA A 103 7.92 14.55 12.90
CA ALA A 103 9.03 14.94 12.05
C ALA A 103 10.18 13.94 12.12
N ARG A 104 10.53 13.50 13.33
CA ARG A 104 11.55 12.49 13.56
C ARG A 104 11.16 11.14 12.98
N LEU A 105 9.94 10.67 13.22
CA LEU A 105 9.43 9.42 12.67
C LEU A 105 9.49 9.40 11.14
N GLY A 106 9.00 10.45 10.49
CA GLY A 106 9.05 10.56 9.03
C GLY A 106 10.48 10.57 8.47
N HIS A 107 11.40 11.22 9.17
CA HIS A 107 12.82 11.26 8.79
C HIS A 107 13.50 9.89 8.94
N GLU A 108 13.27 9.22 10.06
CA GLU A 108 13.94 7.95 10.38
C GLU A 108 13.40 6.79 9.52
N GLU A 109 12.09 6.77 9.23
CA GLU A 109 11.43 5.60 8.64
C GLU A 109 11.21 5.72 7.12
N MET A 110 11.04 6.92 6.58
CA MET A 110 10.77 7.07 5.14
C MET A 110 12.05 7.09 4.28
N HIS A 111 13.23 7.16 4.90
CA HIS A 111 14.55 7.13 4.24
C HIS A 111 14.69 8.07 3.03
N GLN A 112 13.91 9.14 2.97
CA GLN A 112 13.96 10.07 1.85
C GLN A 112 14.78 11.30 2.19
N GLN A 113 15.73 11.61 1.33
CA GLN A 113 16.47 12.86 1.30
C GLN A 113 15.62 14.07 0.90
N HIS A 114 14.30 13.94 0.82
CA HIS A 114 13.42 14.99 0.36
C HIS A 114 12.89 15.82 1.51
N GLN A 115 13.34 17.04 1.49
CA GLN A 115 12.97 18.25 2.21
C GLN A 115 11.71 18.14 3.06
N PHE A 116 11.93 18.13 4.39
CA PHE A 116 10.91 18.53 5.34
C PHE A 116 10.37 19.91 4.92
N ARG A 117 9.21 19.94 4.29
CA ARG A 117 8.42 21.16 4.28
C ARG A 117 7.77 21.28 5.65
N GLN A 118 8.49 21.92 6.58
CA GLN A 118 7.85 22.44 7.77
C GLN A 118 6.69 23.33 7.32
N TRP A 119 5.50 23.06 7.85
CA TRP A 119 4.39 24.00 7.78
C TRP A 119 4.92 25.36 8.26
N PRO A 120 4.71 26.47 7.50
CA PRO A 120 5.23 27.76 7.90
C PRO A 120 4.73 28.09 9.31
N GLN A 121 5.68 28.21 10.23
CA GLN A 121 5.38 28.69 11.58
C GLN A 121 4.72 30.06 11.41
N ARG A 122 3.53 30.25 11.98
CA ARG A 122 2.92 31.58 12.07
C ARG A 122 3.99 32.52 12.63
N ARG A 123 4.40 33.50 11.84
CA ARG A 123 5.18 34.60 12.38
C ARG A 123 4.31 35.25 13.45
N GLU A 124 4.75 35.20 14.69
CA GLU A 124 4.18 36.02 15.74
C GLU A 124 4.39 37.46 15.30
N THR A 125 3.33 38.12 14.89
CA THR A 125 3.31 39.58 14.71
C THR A 125 3.37 40.16 16.09
N LYS A 126 4.51 40.79 16.42
CA LYS A 126 4.65 41.65 17.60
C LYS A 126 3.74 42.87 17.46
#